data_e444dfa47f9d4beecfe85ab3f473e5c6
#
_entry.id   e444dfa47f9d4beecfe85ab3f473e5c6
#
_cell.length_a   1.000
_cell.length_b   1.000
_cell.length_c   1.000
_cell.angle_alpha   90.00
_cell.angle_beta   90.00
_cell.angle_gamma   90.00
#
_symmetry.space_group_name_H-M   'P 1'
#
loop_
_entity.id
_entity.type
_entity.pdbx_description
1 polymer ?
#
loop_
_entity_poly.entity_id
_entity_poly.type
_entity_poly.pdbx_seq_one_letter_code
_entity_poly.pdbx_strand_id
1 'polypeptide(L)'
;MVNKAQSWLVHIFTASGAFAGFLSLQAVLNDNVFLAFLWLSVAFFIDGIDGTLARRYKVSDNLPEIDGAILDNIVDYLNYVFIPALMVYWFDLVPSQFSLFAVALILIVSCYTFTNTKLKTEDLFFRGFPAVWNIVIFYLFVLDTSQLTSFLAILFFSVMTFVPLKYLHPFRVKEKKVLNLFITAVWGLCCALLLIDLREETTALSAYRNIYYWLWVVLNFYFIYISLERSIFKQIKGK
;
A
#
# COMPACT_ATOMS: atom_id res chain seq x y z
N MET A 1 -4.30 -6.06 -34.24
CA MET A 1 -5.59 -5.65 -33.65
C MET A 1 -5.63 -6.22 -32.24
N VAL A 2 -5.69 -5.39 -31.20
CA VAL A 2 -5.90 -5.87 -29.82
C VAL A 2 -7.36 -6.31 -29.74
N ASN A 3 -7.59 -7.55 -29.29
CA ASN A 3 -8.93 -8.14 -29.25
C ASN A 3 -9.68 -7.67 -27.99
N LYS A 4 -10.98 -7.35 -28.10
CA LYS A 4 -11.85 -7.06 -26.94
C LYS A 4 -11.72 -8.10 -25.82
N ALA A 5 -11.53 -9.38 -26.19
CA ALA A 5 -11.31 -10.44 -25.21
C ALA A 5 -10.04 -10.21 -24.34
N GLN A 6 -8.95 -9.71 -24.91
CA GLN A 6 -7.74 -9.39 -24.14
C GLN A 6 -7.99 -8.23 -23.16
N SER A 7 -8.76 -7.22 -23.56
CA SER A 7 -9.14 -6.11 -22.67
C SER A 7 -10.04 -6.59 -21.52
N TRP A 8 -10.97 -7.50 -21.78
CA TRP A 8 -11.78 -8.15 -20.73
C TRP A 8 -10.90 -8.96 -19.75
N LEU A 9 -9.92 -9.70 -20.24
CA LEU A 9 -9.01 -10.46 -19.38
C LEU A 9 -8.22 -9.53 -18.46
N VAL A 10 -7.84 -8.32 -18.89
CA VAL A 10 -7.20 -7.34 -18.03
C VAL A 10 -8.15 -6.86 -16.93
N HIS A 11 -9.39 -6.53 -17.25
CA HIS A 11 -10.38 -6.14 -16.22
C HIS A 11 -10.66 -7.28 -15.21
N ILE A 12 -10.75 -8.52 -15.70
CA ILE A 12 -10.92 -9.69 -14.82
C ILE A 12 -9.67 -9.86 -13.92
N PHE A 13 -8.48 -9.63 -14.46
CA PHE A 13 -7.23 -9.68 -13.67
C PHE A 13 -7.24 -8.61 -12.57
N THR A 14 -7.55 -7.34 -12.88
CA THR A 14 -7.71 -6.29 -11.85
C THR A 14 -8.78 -6.68 -10.83
N ALA A 15 -9.95 -7.12 -11.27
CA ALA A 15 -11.05 -7.53 -10.40
C ALA A 15 -10.69 -8.73 -9.50
N SER A 16 -9.75 -9.61 -9.92
CA SER A 16 -9.28 -10.73 -9.10
C SER A 16 -8.59 -10.26 -7.83
N GLY A 17 -8.08 -9.01 -7.77
CA GLY A 17 -7.58 -8.37 -6.56
C GLY A 17 -8.66 -8.27 -5.46
N ALA A 18 -9.94 -8.09 -5.82
CA ALA A 18 -11.03 -8.12 -4.85
C ALA A 18 -11.22 -9.52 -4.23
N PHE A 19 -10.99 -10.59 -5.02
CA PHE A 19 -11.03 -11.95 -4.49
C PHE A 19 -9.85 -12.24 -3.56
N ALA A 20 -8.65 -11.76 -3.90
CA ALA A 20 -7.50 -11.82 -2.97
C ALA A 20 -7.83 -11.07 -1.66
N GLY A 21 -8.48 -9.90 -1.74
CA GLY A 21 -9.00 -9.18 -0.58
C GLY A 21 -9.98 -10.00 0.25
N PHE A 22 -10.92 -10.68 -0.38
CA PHE A 22 -11.85 -11.56 0.33
C PHE A 22 -11.13 -12.70 1.07
N LEU A 23 -10.11 -13.30 0.45
CA LEU A 23 -9.30 -14.35 1.09
C LEU A 23 -8.47 -13.78 2.26
N SER A 24 -7.98 -12.53 2.14
CA SER A 24 -7.35 -11.82 3.25
C SER A 24 -8.32 -11.59 4.40
N LEU A 25 -9.53 -11.11 4.10
CA LEU A 25 -10.60 -10.93 5.08
C LEU A 25 -10.91 -12.24 5.81
N GLN A 26 -11.06 -13.35 5.07
CA GLN A 26 -11.29 -14.67 5.66
C GLN A 26 -10.13 -15.08 6.60
N ALA A 27 -8.89 -14.79 6.21
CA ALA A 27 -7.72 -15.06 7.04
C ALA A 27 -7.73 -14.23 8.34
N VAL A 28 -8.10 -12.94 8.27
CA VAL A 28 -8.27 -12.07 9.43
C VAL A 28 -9.30 -12.66 10.39
N LEU A 29 -10.47 -13.06 9.90
CA LEU A 29 -11.55 -13.63 10.72
C LEU A 29 -11.18 -15.00 11.36
N ASN A 30 -10.14 -15.66 10.87
CA ASN A 30 -9.58 -16.88 11.42
C ASN A 30 -8.26 -16.64 12.21
N ASP A 31 -8.01 -15.40 12.65
CA ASP A 31 -6.83 -14.99 13.42
C ASP A 31 -5.48 -15.32 12.75
N ASN A 32 -5.48 -15.48 11.42
CA ASN A 32 -4.28 -15.85 10.67
C ASN A 32 -3.63 -14.64 10.00
N VAL A 33 -2.78 -13.94 10.78
CA VAL A 33 -2.05 -12.74 10.33
C VAL A 33 -1.18 -13.02 9.10
N PHE A 34 -0.50 -14.18 9.07
CA PHE A 34 0.35 -14.56 7.95
C PHE A 34 -0.44 -14.65 6.64
N LEU A 35 -1.53 -15.41 6.63
CA LEU A 35 -2.36 -15.55 5.42
C LEU A 35 -3.05 -14.25 5.05
N ALA A 36 -3.43 -13.42 6.02
CA ALA A 36 -4.01 -12.11 5.75
C ALA A 36 -3.04 -11.23 4.93
N PHE A 37 -1.80 -11.08 5.37
CA PHE A 37 -0.80 -10.31 4.64
C PHE A 37 -0.33 -11.00 3.35
N LEU A 38 -0.31 -12.34 3.30
CA LEU A 38 0.01 -13.06 2.07
C LEU A 38 -0.99 -12.70 0.95
N TRP A 39 -2.29 -12.72 1.25
CA TRP A 39 -3.33 -12.36 0.27
C TRP A 39 -3.32 -10.86 -0.06
N LEU A 40 -3.03 -9.97 0.90
CA LEU A 40 -2.82 -8.54 0.61
C LEU A 40 -1.59 -8.33 -0.28
N SER A 41 -0.53 -9.14 -0.13
CA SER A 41 0.64 -9.10 -1.01
C SER A 41 0.30 -9.57 -2.43
N VAL A 42 -0.56 -10.58 -2.58
CA VAL A 42 -1.08 -11.01 -3.90
C VAL A 42 -1.89 -9.89 -4.54
N ALA A 43 -2.78 -9.22 -3.78
CA ALA A 43 -3.54 -8.07 -4.28
C ALA A 43 -2.62 -6.92 -4.71
N PHE A 44 -1.59 -6.61 -3.92
CA PHE A 44 -0.58 -5.59 -4.24
C PHE A 44 0.20 -5.93 -5.52
N PHE A 45 0.49 -7.22 -5.76
CA PHE A 45 1.14 -7.67 -6.98
C PHE A 45 0.23 -7.54 -8.21
N ILE A 46 -1.06 -7.84 -8.07
CA ILE A 46 -2.06 -7.67 -9.13
C ILE A 46 -2.12 -6.19 -9.54
N ASP A 47 -2.30 -5.25 -8.57
CA ASP A 47 -2.31 -3.80 -8.79
C ASP A 47 -1.01 -3.30 -9.46
N GLY A 48 0.16 -3.75 -9.00
CA GLY A 48 1.43 -3.34 -9.60
C GLY A 48 1.57 -3.66 -11.09
N ILE A 49 0.84 -4.66 -11.59
CA ILE A 49 0.93 -5.17 -12.96
C ILE A 49 -0.22 -4.66 -13.84
N ASP A 50 -1.43 -4.55 -13.31
CA ASP A 50 -2.65 -4.36 -14.09
C ASP A 50 -2.66 -3.04 -14.88
N GLY A 51 -2.22 -1.93 -14.30
CA GLY A 51 -2.09 -0.67 -15.00
C GLY A 51 -1.09 -0.73 -16.17
N THR A 52 -0.08 -1.61 -16.11
CA THR A 52 0.85 -1.83 -17.21
C THR A 52 0.19 -2.67 -18.31
N LEU A 53 -0.58 -3.69 -17.94
CA LEU A 53 -1.38 -4.48 -18.87
C LEU A 53 -2.45 -3.62 -19.54
N ALA A 54 -3.16 -2.79 -18.77
CA ALA A 54 -4.21 -1.90 -19.29
C ALA A 54 -3.67 -0.96 -20.38
N ARG A 55 -2.52 -0.34 -20.13
CA ARG A 55 -1.84 0.51 -21.13
C ARG A 55 -1.35 -0.28 -22.34
N ARG A 56 -0.76 -1.47 -22.13
CA ARG A 56 -0.24 -2.30 -23.22
C ARG A 56 -1.35 -2.78 -24.16
N TYR A 57 -2.49 -3.15 -23.60
CA TYR A 57 -3.63 -3.65 -24.36
C TYR A 57 -4.64 -2.56 -24.73
N LYS A 58 -4.34 -1.27 -24.49
CA LYS A 58 -5.22 -0.13 -24.80
C LYS A 58 -6.66 -0.36 -24.36
N VAL A 59 -6.84 -0.80 -23.11
CA VAL A 59 -8.13 -1.28 -22.59
C VAL A 59 -9.20 -0.22 -22.70
N SER A 60 -8.91 1.04 -22.36
CA SER A 60 -9.85 2.17 -22.44
C SER A 60 -10.35 2.44 -23.88
N ASP A 61 -9.51 2.17 -24.89
CA ASP A 61 -9.91 2.35 -26.30
C ASP A 61 -10.81 1.21 -26.80
N ASN A 62 -10.60 0.00 -26.27
CA ASN A 62 -11.31 -1.21 -26.72
C ASN A 62 -12.64 -1.44 -25.98
N LEU A 63 -12.73 -1.01 -24.72
CA LEU A 63 -13.89 -1.18 -23.83
C LEU A 63 -14.18 0.15 -23.11
N PRO A 64 -14.59 1.21 -23.84
CA PRO A 64 -14.84 2.52 -23.27
C PRO A 64 -16.01 2.57 -22.28
N GLU A 65 -16.87 1.55 -22.30
CA GLU A 65 -17.99 1.39 -21.38
C GLU A 65 -17.58 1.01 -19.96
N ILE A 66 -16.34 0.54 -19.75
CA ILE A 66 -15.83 0.17 -18.43
C ILE A 66 -14.71 1.12 -18.04
N ASP A 67 -14.92 1.90 -16.98
CA ASP A 67 -13.89 2.74 -16.40
C ASP A 67 -12.93 1.91 -15.55
N GLY A 68 -11.76 1.57 -16.15
CA GLY A 68 -10.74 0.80 -15.49
C GLY A 68 -10.12 1.51 -14.28
N ALA A 69 -10.15 2.86 -14.23
CA ALA A 69 -9.63 3.59 -13.09
C ALA A 69 -10.58 3.53 -11.88
N ILE A 70 -11.89 3.50 -12.14
CA ILE A 70 -12.88 3.27 -11.07
C ILE A 70 -12.76 1.84 -10.54
N LEU A 71 -12.61 0.85 -11.44
CA LEU A 71 -12.41 -0.55 -11.03
C LEU A 71 -11.18 -0.70 -10.14
N ASP A 72 -10.05 -0.14 -10.57
CA ASP A 72 -8.78 -0.09 -9.84
C ASP A 72 -8.98 0.53 -8.44
N ASN A 73 -9.55 1.74 -8.38
CA ASN A 73 -9.83 2.43 -7.12
C ASN A 73 -10.72 1.63 -6.16
N ILE A 74 -11.71 0.87 -6.65
CA ILE A 74 -12.58 0.02 -5.82
C ILE A 74 -11.76 -1.11 -5.19
N VAL A 75 -10.95 -1.80 -6.01
CA VAL A 75 -10.11 -2.92 -5.57
C VAL A 75 -9.03 -2.43 -4.61
N ASP A 76 -8.40 -1.29 -4.90
CA ASP A 76 -7.40 -0.66 -4.06
C ASP A 76 -7.97 -0.25 -2.71
N TYR A 77 -9.14 0.42 -2.69
CA TYR A 77 -9.76 0.83 -1.44
C TYR A 77 -10.07 -0.38 -0.54
N LEU A 78 -10.52 -1.49 -1.14
CA LEU A 78 -10.78 -2.72 -0.40
C LEU A 78 -9.48 -3.26 0.25
N ASN A 79 -8.39 -3.37 -0.52
CA ASN A 79 -7.16 -4.03 -0.11
C ASN A 79 -6.23 -3.13 0.71
N TYR A 80 -6.21 -1.83 0.43
CA TYR A 80 -5.27 -0.91 1.07
C TYR A 80 -5.88 -0.16 2.24
N VAL A 81 -7.22 -0.15 2.36
CA VAL A 81 -7.93 0.63 3.37
C VAL A 81 -8.86 -0.23 4.22
N PHE A 82 -9.85 -0.87 3.60
CA PHE A 82 -10.93 -1.51 4.34
C PHE A 82 -10.44 -2.71 5.16
N ILE A 83 -9.70 -3.61 4.53
CA ILE A 83 -9.16 -4.81 5.21
C ILE A 83 -8.13 -4.40 6.29
N PRO A 84 -7.16 -3.51 6.04
CA PRO A 84 -6.27 -2.99 7.08
C PRO A 84 -7.02 -2.31 8.24
N ALA A 85 -8.08 -1.55 7.97
CA ALA A 85 -8.90 -0.95 9.03
C ALA A 85 -9.59 -2.03 9.90
N LEU A 86 -10.09 -3.10 9.27
CA LEU A 86 -10.62 -4.24 9.99
C LEU A 86 -9.53 -4.93 10.83
N MET A 87 -8.30 -5.08 10.31
CA MET A 87 -7.18 -5.66 11.08
C MET A 87 -6.87 -4.84 12.33
N VAL A 88 -6.96 -3.50 12.28
CA VAL A 88 -6.79 -2.64 13.47
C VAL A 88 -7.82 -2.99 14.54
N TYR A 89 -9.05 -3.20 14.14
CA TYR A 89 -10.15 -3.55 15.06
C TYR A 89 -10.05 -4.99 15.57
N TRP A 90 -9.82 -5.95 14.66
CA TRP A 90 -9.88 -7.38 14.93
C TRP A 90 -8.72 -7.87 15.81
N PHE A 91 -7.53 -7.34 15.58
CA PHE A 91 -6.31 -7.71 16.31
C PHE A 91 -5.99 -6.77 17.48
N ASP A 92 -6.93 -5.92 17.91
CA ASP A 92 -6.75 -4.97 19.03
C ASP A 92 -5.45 -4.15 18.92
N LEU A 93 -5.11 -3.68 17.70
CA LEU A 93 -3.84 -2.97 17.47
C LEU A 93 -3.76 -1.60 18.14
N VAL A 94 -4.88 -1.06 18.63
CA VAL A 94 -4.97 0.22 19.34
C VAL A 94 -5.76 0.04 20.63
N PRO A 95 -5.63 0.97 21.61
CA PRO A 95 -6.43 0.87 22.85
C PRO A 95 -7.92 0.79 22.54
N SER A 96 -8.63 -0.12 23.20
CA SER A 96 -10.04 -0.47 22.90
C SER A 96 -10.98 0.73 22.84
N GLN A 97 -10.78 1.74 23.70
CA GLN A 97 -11.57 2.97 23.70
C GLN A 97 -11.39 3.83 22.44
N PHE A 98 -10.31 3.65 21.68
CA PHE A 98 -10.03 4.38 20.45
C PHE A 98 -10.19 3.53 19.18
N SER A 99 -10.54 2.25 19.30
CA SER A 99 -10.56 1.29 18.19
C SER A 99 -11.50 1.73 17.06
N LEU A 100 -12.77 2.01 17.37
CA LEU A 100 -13.73 2.48 16.36
C LEU A 100 -13.35 3.86 15.80
N PHE A 101 -12.76 4.74 16.61
CA PHE A 101 -12.29 6.04 16.13
C PHE A 101 -11.13 5.88 15.13
N ALA A 102 -10.16 5.01 15.42
CA ALA A 102 -9.06 4.73 14.51
C ALA A 102 -9.54 4.14 13.18
N VAL A 103 -10.48 3.18 13.22
CA VAL A 103 -11.12 2.61 12.04
C VAL A 103 -11.84 3.69 11.22
N ALA A 104 -12.70 4.50 11.87
CA ALA A 104 -13.41 5.57 11.19
C ALA A 104 -12.44 6.58 10.54
N LEU A 105 -11.37 6.93 11.25
CA LEU A 105 -10.34 7.84 10.74
C LEU A 105 -9.67 7.27 9.48
N ILE A 106 -9.21 6.02 9.51
CA ILE A 106 -8.62 5.35 8.34
C ILE A 106 -9.58 5.39 7.15
N LEU A 107 -10.84 4.98 7.36
CA LEU A 107 -11.83 4.88 6.28
C LEU A 107 -12.14 6.26 5.69
N ILE A 108 -12.41 7.27 6.54
CA ILE A 108 -12.84 8.60 6.10
C ILE A 108 -11.72 9.36 5.38
N VAL A 109 -10.49 9.40 5.95
CA VAL A 109 -9.38 10.10 5.30
C VAL A 109 -8.99 9.44 3.98
N SER A 110 -9.16 8.13 3.88
CA SER A 110 -8.87 7.40 2.64
C SER A 110 -9.93 7.66 1.56
N CYS A 111 -11.21 7.85 1.90
CA CYS A 111 -12.21 8.31 0.95
C CYS A 111 -11.77 9.63 0.29
N TYR A 112 -11.25 10.60 1.08
CA TYR A 112 -10.68 11.82 0.51
C TYR A 112 -9.52 11.53 -0.44
N THR A 113 -8.61 10.62 -0.07
CA THR A 113 -7.47 10.24 -0.92
C THR A 113 -7.93 9.67 -2.26
N PHE A 114 -8.85 8.71 -2.25
CA PHE A 114 -9.31 8.02 -3.47
C PHE A 114 -10.22 8.88 -4.36
N THR A 115 -10.86 9.91 -3.82
CA THR A 115 -11.71 10.83 -4.57
C THR A 115 -10.98 12.09 -5.02
N ASN A 116 -9.78 12.37 -4.53
CA ASN A 116 -9.03 13.57 -4.84
C ASN A 116 -8.30 13.46 -6.19
N THR A 117 -8.86 14.06 -7.22
CA THR A 117 -8.31 14.06 -8.58
C THR A 117 -6.95 14.78 -8.71
N LYS A 118 -6.56 15.58 -7.70
CA LYS A 118 -5.29 16.33 -7.68
C LYS A 118 -4.18 15.62 -6.91
N LEU A 119 -4.41 14.38 -6.49
CA LEU A 119 -3.45 13.64 -5.67
C LEU A 119 -2.19 13.24 -6.45
N LYS A 120 -2.31 12.96 -7.75
CA LYS A 120 -1.19 12.61 -8.63
C LYS A 120 -0.58 13.90 -9.18
N THR A 121 0.70 14.14 -8.85
CA THR A 121 1.44 15.30 -9.36
C THR A 121 1.91 15.08 -10.81
N GLU A 122 2.28 16.15 -11.53
CA GLU A 122 2.79 16.06 -12.91
C GLU A 122 4.05 15.19 -13.03
N ASP A 123 4.88 15.16 -11.96
CA ASP A 123 6.07 14.33 -11.85
C ASP A 123 5.78 12.89 -11.35
N LEU A 124 4.49 12.52 -11.29
CA LEU A 124 3.98 11.18 -10.96
C LEU A 124 4.28 10.71 -9.52
N PHE A 125 4.46 11.64 -8.58
CA PHE A 125 4.45 11.37 -7.14
C PHE A 125 3.01 11.46 -6.60
N PHE A 126 2.77 10.86 -5.44
CA PHE A 126 1.56 11.12 -4.68
C PHE A 126 1.73 12.37 -3.83
N ARG A 127 0.71 13.21 -3.78
CA ARG A 127 0.64 14.38 -2.91
C ARG A 127 -0.14 14.04 -1.64
N GLY A 128 0.51 14.04 -0.50
CA GLY A 128 -0.03 13.53 0.75
C GLY A 128 0.12 12.01 0.88
N PHE A 129 -0.16 11.48 2.06
CA PHE A 129 -0.10 10.04 2.30
C PHE A 129 -1.07 9.29 1.37
N PRO A 130 -0.58 8.30 0.59
CA PRO A 130 -1.37 7.67 -0.47
C PRO A 130 -2.35 6.59 0.02
N ALA A 131 -2.70 6.58 1.31
CA ALA A 131 -3.63 5.64 1.94
C ALA A 131 -3.23 4.15 1.80
N VAL A 132 -1.93 3.85 1.80
CA VAL A 132 -1.40 2.48 1.79
C VAL A 132 -1.37 1.87 3.20
N TRP A 133 -2.54 1.76 3.82
CA TRP A 133 -2.67 1.28 5.20
C TRP A 133 -2.23 -0.17 5.37
N ASN A 134 -2.33 -1.00 4.33
CA ASN A 134 -1.80 -2.36 4.33
C ASN A 134 -0.29 -2.39 4.69
N ILE A 135 0.50 -1.43 4.18
CA ILE A 135 1.93 -1.30 4.50
C ILE A 135 2.10 -0.79 5.94
N VAL A 136 1.32 0.22 6.36
CA VAL A 136 1.39 0.75 7.72
C VAL A 136 1.07 -0.35 8.73
N ILE A 137 -0.03 -1.08 8.55
CA ILE A 137 -0.44 -2.14 9.47
C ILE A 137 0.59 -3.29 9.47
N PHE A 138 1.14 -3.66 8.32
CA PHE A 138 2.25 -4.61 8.25
C PHE A 138 3.44 -4.17 9.12
N TYR A 139 3.80 -2.87 9.08
CA TYR A 139 4.88 -2.33 9.90
C TYR A 139 4.56 -2.40 11.40
N LEU A 140 3.30 -2.15 11.79
CA LEU A 140 2.90 -2.26 13.20
C LEU A 140 3.10 -3.69 13.72
N PHE A 141 2.80 -4.70 12.90
CA PHE A 141 3.05 -6.10 13.25
C PHE A 141 4.53 -6.46 13.29
N VAL A 142 5.30 -6.09 12.25
CA VAL A 142 6.75 -6.40 12.19
C VAL A 142 7.54 -5.74 13.31
N LEU A 143 7.14 -4.51 13.70
CA LEU A 143 7.80 -3.76 14.77
C LEU A 143 7.27 -4.10 16.17
N ASP A 144 6.25 -4.96 16.25
CA ASP A 144 5.57 -5.34 17.52
C ASP A 144 5.26 -4.10 18.37
N THR A 145 4.57 -3.14 17.77
CA THR A 145 4.33 -1.84 18.38
C THR A 145 3.30 -1.91 19.50
N SER A 146 3.49 -1.12 20.55
CA SER A 146 2.44 -0.98 21.57
C SER A 146 1.17 -0.38 20.98
N GLN A 147 0.01 -0.69 21.55
CA GLN A 147 -1.30 -0.15 21.13
C GLN A 147 -1.30 1.38 21.03
N LEU A 148 -0.65 2.07 21.98
CA LEU A 148 -0.55 3.52 21.97
C LEU A 148 0.30 4.00 20.80
N THR A 149 1.44 3.34 20.52
CA THR A 149 2.30 3.67 19.37
C THR A 149 1.56 3.48 18.07
N SER A 150 0.81 2.38 17.93
CA SER A 150 -0.01 2.10 16.76
C SER A 150 -1.08 3.18 16.54
N PHE A 151 -1.76 3.60 17.61
CA PHE A 151 -2.74 4.67 17.53
C PHE A 151 -2.12 6.00 17.10
N LEU A 152 -0.98 6.37 17.67
CA LEU A 152 -0.24 7.59 17.29
C LEU A 152 0.24 7.52 15.84
N ALA A 153 0.67 6.36 15.36
CA ALA A 153 1.04 6.16 13.95
C ALA A 153 -0.16 6.36 13.02
N ILE A 154 -1.34 5.83 13.36
CA ILE A 154 -2.56 6.03 12.59
C ILE A 154 -2.95 7.51 12.56
N LEU A 155 -2.91 8.22 13.68
CA LEU A 155 -3.15 9.66 13.73
C LEU A 155 -2.16 10.42 12.85
N PHE A 156 -0.88 10.10 12.95
CA PHE A 156 0.18 10.73 12.17
C PHE A 156 -0.05 10.58 10.65
N PHE A 157 -0.26 9.37 10.15
CA PHE A 157 -0.49 9.15 8.73
C PHE A 157 -1.81 9.74 8.24
N SER A 158 -2.83 9.78 9.09
CA SER A 158 -4.10 10.46 8.79
C SER A 158 -3.89 11.96 8.58
N VAL A 159 -3.09 12.62 9.43
CA VAL A 159 -2.72 14.03 9.25
C VAL A 159 -1.87 14.20 7.99
N MET A 160 -0.91 13.29 7.73
CA MET A 160 -0.05 13.32 6.56
C MET A 160 -0.81 13.21 5.23
N THR A 161 -2.03 12.69 5.23
CA THR A 161 -2.93 12.71 4.06
C THR A 161 -3.18 14.14 3.55
N PHE A 162 -3.27 15.12 4.45
CA PHE A 162 -3.55 16.52 4.11
C PHE A 162 -2.28 17.38 3.96
N VAL A 163 -1.14 16.86 4.38
CA VAL A 163 0.16 17.56 4.22
C VAL A 163 0.68 17.32 2.81
N PRO A 164 0.99 18.38 2.02
CA PRO A 164 1.34 18.24 0.60
C PRO A 164 2.78 17.75 0.38
N LEU A 165 3.20 16.74 1.13
CA LEU A 165 4.47 16.04 0.89
C LEU A 165 4.32 15.11 -0.32
N LYS A 166 5.41 14.94 -1.06
CA LYS A 166 5.46 14.04 -2.22
C LYS A 166 5.95 12.66 -1.79
N TYR A 167 5.10 11.65 -1.97
CA TYR A 167 5.46 10.25 -1.74
C TYR A 167 5.82 9.57 -3.05
N LEU A 168 6.89 8.78 -3.04
CA LEU A 168 7.38 8.08 -4.23
C LEU A 168 6.35 7.05 -4.73
N HIS A 169 6.05 7.09 -6.04
CA HIS A 169 5.36 6.01 -6.72
C HIS A 169 6.39 5.18 -7.51
N PRO A 170 6.86 4.03 -7.00
CA PRO A 170 8.04 3.34 -7.52
C PRO A 170 7.91 2.90 -8.98
N PHE A 171 6.69 2.57 -9.44
CA PHE A 171 6.44 2.08 -10.80
C PHE A 171 6.25 3.21 -11.84
N ARG A 172 5.88 4.43 -11.42
CA ARG A 172 5.51 5.53 -12.33
C ARG A 172 6.57 6.61 -12.46
N VAL A 173 7.31 6.90 -11.39
CA VAL A 173 8.34 7.96 -11.38
C VAL A 173 9.45 7.59 -12.37
N LYS A 174 9.68 8.49 -13.35
CA LYS A 174 10.66 8.26 -14.43
C LYS A 174 12.10 8.47 -13.95
N GLU A 175 12.32 9.40 -13.03
CA GLU A 175 13.64 9.69 -12.49
C GLU A 175 14.15 8.50 -11.66
N LYS A 176 15.37 8.05 -11.97
CA LYS A 176 16.01 6.87 -11.33
C LYS A 176 15.11 5.60 -11.36
N LYS A 177 14.28 5.44 -12.39
CA LYS A 177 13.27 4.38 -12.47
C LYS A 177 13.84 2.98 -12.20
N VAL A 178 14.96 2.62 -12.81
CA VAL A 178 15.57 1.29 -12.63
C VAL A 178 16.01 1.10 -11.18
N LEU A 179 16.62 2.12 -10.57
CA LEU A 179 17.03 2.08 -9.17
C LEU A 179 15.82 1.96 -8.24
N ASN A 180 14.77 2.75 -8.47
CA ASN A 180 13.55 2.71 -7.67
C ASN A 180 12.88 1.32 -7.75
N LEU A 181 12.80 0.73 -8.94
CA LEU A 181 12.25 -0.62 -9.12
C LEU A 181 13.10 -1.68 -8.43
N PHE A 182 14.43 -1.60 -8.56
CA PHE A 182 15.34 -2.53 -7.88
C PHE A 182 15.20 -2.44 -6.36
N ILE A 183 15.23 -1.23 -5.80
CA ILE A 183 15.07 -0.99 -4.36
C ILE A 183 13.70 -1.50 -3.89
N THR A 184 12.62 -1.26 -4.64
CA THR A 184 11.29 -1.74 -4.31
C THR A 184 11.21 -3.27 -4.35
N ALA A 185 11.87 -3.92 -5.31
CA ALA A 185 11.92 -5.38 -5.40
C ALA A 185 12.66 -5.98 -4.19
N VAL A 186 13.82 -5.42 -3.83
CA VAL A 186 14.58 -5.86 -2.63
C VAL A 186 13.78 -5.61 -1.35
N TRP A 187 13.13 -4.45 -1.23
CA TRP A 187 12.24 -4.15 -0.11
C TRP A 187 11.08 -5.16 -0.01
N GLY A 188 10.45 -5.49 -1.14
CA GLY A 188 9.39 -6.50 -1.19
C GLY A 188 9.86 -7.89 -0.77
N LEU A 189 11.09 -8.28 -1.17
CA LEU A 189 11.70 -9.53 -0.72
C LEU A 189 11.94 -9.53 0.80
N CYS A 190 12.45 -8.43 1.35
CA CYS A 190 12.61 -8.28 2.79
C CYS A 190 11.26 -8.38 3.52
N CYS A 191 10.19 -7.74 2.99
CA CYS A 191 8.84 -7.86 3.55
C CYS A 191 8.34 -9.31 3.52
N ALA A 192 8.60 -10.06 2.44
CA ALA A 192 8.22 -11.47 2.36
C ALA A 192 8.94 -12.33 3.40
N LEU A 193 10.23 -12.09 3.64
CA LEU A 193 11.00 -12.79 4.68
C LEU A 193 10.50 -12.44 6.08
N LEU A 194 10.22 -11.16 6.35
CA LEU A 194 9.64 -10.70 7.62
C LEU A 194 8.23 -11.26 7.83
N LEU A 195 7.46 -11.46 6.77
CA LEU A 195 6.16 -12.11 6.87
C LEU A 195 6.28 -13.60 7.26
N ILE A 196 7.34 -14.29 6.79
CA ILE A 196 7.63 -15.67 7.21
C ILE A 196 7.98 -15.71 8.70
N ASP A 197 8.77 -14.75 9.19
CA ASP A 197 9.08 -14.65 10.62
C ASP A 197 7.82 -14.48 11.48
N LEU A 198 6.84 -13.68 11.02
CA LEU A 198 5.55 -13.52 11.69
C LEU A 198 4.75 -14.83 11.77
N ARG A 199 4.91 -15.76 10.81
CA ARG A 199 4.28 -17.07 10.84
C ARG A 199 4.85 -17.97 11.93
N GLU A 200 6.16 -17.88 12.17
CA GLU A 200 6.89 -18.76 13.09
C GLU A 200 6.81 -18.28 14.54
N GLU A 201 5.97 -17.26 14.83
CA GLU A 201 5.86 -16.62 16.16
C GLU A 201 7.23 -16.21 16.72
N THR A 202 8.19 -15.99 15.83
CA THR A 202 9.48 -15.46 16.24
C THR A 202 9.26 -14.06 16.81
N THR A 203 9.62 -13.90 18.08
CA THR A 203 9.46 -12.61 18.76
C THR A 203 10.17 -11.51 17.97
N ALA A 204 9.67 -10.27 18.01
CA ALA A 204 10.32 -9.11 17.38
C ALA A 204 11.83 -9.08 17.70
N LEU A 205 12.25 -9.53 18.88
CA LEU A 205 13.65 -9.64 19.30
C LEU A 205 14.49 -10.56 18.42
N SER A 206 13.93 -11.61 17.80
CA SER A 206 14.66 -12.50 16.88
C SER A 206 14.73 -11.91 15.47
N ALA A 207 13.74 -11.16 15.03
CA ALA A 207 13.76 -10.46 13.75
C ALA A 207 14.88 -9.41 13.69
N TYR A 208 15.19 -8.71 14.79
CA TYR A 208 16.31 -7.76 14.86
C TYR A 208 17.70 -8.39 14.62
N ARG A 209 17.82 -9.70 14.70
CA ARG A 209 19.09 -10.41 14.43
C ARG A 209 19.29 -10.69 12.95
N ASN A 210 18.26 -10.59 12.12
CA ASN A 210 18.31 -10.96 10.72
C ASN A 210 18.79 -9.80 9.85
N ILE A 211 19.68 -10.08 8.90
CA ILE A 211 20.24 -9.10 7.99
C ILE A 211 19.16 -8.43 7.11
N TYR A 212 18.12 -9.15 6.74
CA TYR A 212 17.03 -8.62 5.92
C TYR A 212 16.15 -7.63 6.69
N TYR A 213 16.05 -7.71 8.03
CA TYR A 213 15.40 -6.68 8.84
C TYR A 213 16.15 -5.34 8.74
N TRP A 214 17.46 -5.34 8.94
CA TRP A 214 18.25 -4.12 8.85
C TRP A 214 18.30 -3.57 7.43
N LEU A 215 18.36 -4.46 6.43
CA LEU A 215 18.26 -4.04 5.03
C LEU A 215 16.90 -3.37 4.77
N TRP A 216 15.80 -3.95 5.24
CA TRP A 216 14.47 -3.36 5.16
C TRP A 216 14.42 -1.97 5.82
N VAL A 217 15.00 -1.79 7.01
CA VAL A 217 15.10 -0.48 7.67
C VAL A 217 15.84 0.54 6.79
N VAL A 218 16.99 0.17 6.23
CA VAL A 218 17.80 1.05 5.35
C VAL A 218 17.00 1.43 4.09
N LEU A 219 16.29 0.49 3.49
CA LEU A 219 15.47 0.75 2.29
C LEU A 219 14.31 1.70 2.58
N ASN A 220 13.73 1.63 3.79
CA ASN A 220 12.70 2.60 4.21
C ASN A 220 13.27 4.02 4.33
N PHE A 221 14.49 4.20 4.82
CA PHE A 221 15.15 5.50 4.81
C PHE A 221 15.36 6.05 3.40
N TYR A 222 15.63 5.19 2.42
CA TYR A 222 15.70 5.63 1.02
C TYR A 222 14.36 6.20 0.52
N PHE A 223 13.23 5.53 0.79
CA PHE A 223 11.91 6.04 0.39
C PHE A 223 11.59 7.37 1.08
N ILE A 224 11.90 7.50 2.36
CA ILE A 224 11.74 8.75 3.11
C ILE A 224 12.62 9.85 2.50
N TYR A 225 13.90 9.55 2.23
CA TYR A 225 14.85 10.51 1.65
C TYR A 225 14.36 11.05 0.30
N ILE A 226 13.96 10.18 -0.63
CA ILE A 226 13.45 10.59 -1.95
C ILE A 226 12.18 11.44 -1.82
N SER A 227 11.28 11.08 -0.91
CA SER A 227 10.06 11.82 -0.65
C SER A 227 10.34 13.23 -0.11
N LEU A 228 11.28 13.36 0.83
CA LEU A 228 11.72 14.65 1.38
C LEU A 228 12.50 15.47 0.36
N GLU A 229 13.41 14.86 -0.40
CA GLU A 229 14.16 15.53 -1.46
C GLU A 229 13.21 16.23 -2.45
N ARG A 230 12.16 15.53 -2.87
CA ARG A 230 11.18 16.06 -3.81
C ARG A 230 10.23 17.09 -3.19
N SER A 231 9.91 16.93 -1.92
CA SER A 231 8.96 17.81 -1.24
C SER A 231 9.58 19.15 -0.86
N ILE A 232 10.86 19.14 -0.42
CA ILE A 232 11.51 20.30 0.19
C ILE A 232 12.56 20.89 -0.73
N PHE A 233 13.57 20.09 -1.15
CA PHE A 233 14.77 20.63 -1.80
C PHE A 233 14.57 21.05 -3.26
N LYS A 234 13.69 20.37 -4.03
CA LYS A 234 13.46 20.76 -5.44
C LYS A 234 12.44 21.89 -5.60
N GLN A 235 11.58 22.14 -4.61
CA GLN A 235 10.75 23.36 -4.61
C GLN A 235 11.57 24.64 -4.39
N ILE A 236 12.68 24.56 -3.64
CA ILE A 236 13.57 25.70 -3.36
C ILE A 236 14.41 26.06 -4.59
N LYS A 237 14.78 25.07 -5.44
CA LYS A 237 15.59 25.28 -6.65
C LYS A 237 14.79 25.70 -7.90
N GLY A 238 13.46 25.64 -7.85
CA GLY A 238 12.56 26.03 -8.94
C GLY A 238 11.90 27.41 -8.74
N LYS A 239 12.31 28.15 -7.69
CA LYS A 239 12.08 29.57 -7.51
C LYS A 239 13.39 30.33 -7.75
#